data_508297c612d9a419ab6bf792fee9e78f
#
_entry.id   508297c612d9a419ab6bf792fee9e78f
#
_cell.length_a   1.000
_cell.length_b   1.000
_cell.length_c   1.000
_cell.angle_alpha   90.00
_cell.angle_beta   90.00
_cell.angle_gamma   90.00
#
_symmetry.space_group_name_H-M   'P 1'
#
loop_
_entity.id
_entity.type
_entity.pdbx_description
1 polymer ?
#
loop_
_entity_poly.entity_id
_entity_poly.type
_entity_poly.pdbx_seq_one_letter_code
_entity_poly.pdbx_strand_id
1 'polypeptide(L)'
;MSAMSFAVSPTKLLYFLVRSEQDMKKMIVIIGMGELGELFAHSFLKSGYPVYPVLRGMSLAAVAAEAPDPELVLLAVGENELHPELESLPACWHDRLALLQNELLPRDWQRHGLVDPTVIVVWFDKKKGRPFTALLPSYIAGPKATLITQALQLIEVPCCETTSENLLYELVRKYLYILTVNIGGLRLLAGSTVDELWNDHRQFTKTLVKELLDIQEWLVQSQLPRDRLMTGLLEGFDADPKHICKGRTATERLHRILNYASQAGIKAPMLEEIAKEIST
;
A
#
# COMPACT_ATOMS: atom_id res chain seq x y z
N MET A 1 -4.40 3.51 -66.56
CA MET A 1 -4.25 3.62 -65.10
C MET A 1 -4.16 2.20 -64.51
N SER A 2 -2.96 1.74 -64.19
CA SER A 2 -2.70 0.37 -63.71
C SER A 2 -2.77 0.37 -62.20
N ALA A 3 -3.69 -0.40 -61.63
CA ALA A 3 -3.79 -0.59 -60.18
C ALA A 3 -2.72 -1.59 -59.73
N MET A 4 -1.69 -1.11 -59.03
CA MET A 4 -0.72 -1.95 -58.34
C MET A 4 -1.38 -2.60 -57.13
N SER A 5 -1.68 -3.88 -57.26
CA SER A 5 -2.11 -4.72 -56.13
C SER A 5 -0.89 -5.08 -55.28
N PHE A 6 -0.80 -4.52 -54.06
CA PHE A 6 0.18 -4.93 -53.05
C PHE A 6 -0.33 -6.19 -52.33
N ALA A 7 -0.04 -7.36 -52.92
CA ALA A 7 -0.26 -8.62 -52.22
C ALA A 7 0.87 -8.82 -51.18
N VAL A 8 0.57 -8.69 -49.89
CA VAL A 8 1.48 -9.04 -48.81
C VAL A 8 1.61 -10.59 -48.77
N SER A 9 2.82 -11.10 -48.89
CA SER A 9 3.07 -12.55 -48.79
C SER A 9 2.53 -13.13 -47.53
N PRO A 10 1.84 -14.32 -47.55
CA PRO A 10 1.35 -15.01 -46.35
C PRO A 10 2.42 -15.22 -45.29
N THR A 11 3.66 -15.44 -45.69
CA THR A 11 4.83 -15.62 -44.81
C THR A 11 5.17 -14.31 -44.08
N LYS A 12 5.05 -13.14 -44.73
CA LYS A 12 5.25 -11.83 -44.08
C LYS A 12 4.11 -11.53 -43.11
N LEU A 13 2.89 -11.88 -43.44
CA LEU A 13 1.74 -11.69 -42.56
C LEU A 13 1.86 -12.59 -41.30
N LEU A 14 2.27 -13.84 -41.47
CA LEU A 14 2.52 -14.77 -40.37
C LEU A 14 3.68 -14.29 -39.48
N TYR A 15 4.76 -13.78 -40.09
CA TYR A 15 5.90 -13.22 -39.34
C TYR A 15 5.49 -11.95 -38.55
N PHE A 16 4.64 -11.10 -39.10
CA PHE A 16 4.09 -9.93 -38.41
C PHE A 16 3.14 -10.35 -37.26
N LEU A 17 2.29 -11.35 -37.48
CA LEU A 17 1.38 -11.87 -36.44
C LEU A 17 2.14 -12.53 -35.30
N VAL A 18 3.12 -13.40 -35.58
CA VAL A 18 3.97 -14.06 -34.60
C VAL A 18 4.82 -13.04 -33.80
N ARG A 19 5.34 -12.00 -34.47
CA ARG A 19 6.10 -10.95 -33.79
C ARG A 19 5.21 -10.05 -32.93
N SER A 20 3.95 -9.81 -33.32
CA SER A 20 2.98 -9.04 -32.53
C SER A 20 2.53 -9.80 -31.27
N GLU A 21 2.44 -11.14 -31.31
CA GLU A 21 2.13 -11.94 -30.12
C GLU A 21 3.31 -12.01 -29.13
N GLN A 22 4.56 -12.02 -29.62
CA GLN A 22 5.75 -12.02 -28.76
C GLN A 22 6.06 -10.68 -28.09
N ASP A 23 5.52 -9.57 -28.62
CA ASP A 23 5.72 -8.20 -28.10
C ASP A 23 4.58 -7.72 -27.18
N MET A 24 3.47 -8.47 -27.07
CA MET A 24 2.36 -8.07 -26.19
C MET A 24 2.70 -8.37 -24.73
N LYS A 25 2.75 -7.30 -23.91
CA LYS A 25 2.91 -7.44 -22.45
C LYS A 25 1.74 -8.23 -21.86
N LYS A 26 2.02 -9.13 -20.92
CA LYS A 26 0.99 -9.80 -20.14
C LYS A 26 0.17 -8.77 -19.36
N MET A 27 -1.11 -9.06 -19.15
CA MET A 27 -1.99 -8.15 -18.42
C MET A 27 -1.62 -8.02 -16.94
N ILE A 28 -2.01 -6.93 -16.34
CA ILE A 28 -1.97 -6.70 -14.91
C ILE A 28 -3.39 -6.75 -14.36
N VAL A 29 -3.62 -7.58 -13.35
CA VAL A 29 -4.88 -7.66 -12.62
C VAL A 29 -4.85 -6.69 -11.45
N ILE A 30 -5.88 -5.86 -11.28
CA ILE A 30 -6.01 -4.95 -10.14
C ILE A 30 -7.28 -5.28 -9.38
N ILE A 31 -7.14 -5.75 -8.15
CA ILE A 31 -8.24 -6.06 -7.24
C ILE A 31 -8.50 -4.81 -6.38
N GLY A 32 -9.67 -4.17 -6.57
CA GLY A 32 -10.02 -2.92 -5.94
C GLY A 32 -9.70 -1.70 -6.80
N MET A 33 -10.73 -1.10 -7.40
CA MET A 33 -10.64 0.08 -8.26
C MET A 33 -11.06 1.36 -7.53
N GLY A 34 -10.49 1.54 -6.31
CA GLY A 34 -10.57 2.81 -5.59
C GLY A 34 -9.54 3.82 -6.11
N GLU A 35 -9.34 4.91 -5.39
CA GLU A 35 -8.44 6.01 -5.80
C GLU A 35 -7.00 5.55 -6.10
N LEU A 36 -6.46 4.61 -5.29
CA LEU A 36 -5.14 4.03 -5.54
C LEU A 36 -5.18 3.04 -6.71
N GLY A 37 -6.19 2.17 -6.78
CA GLY A 37 -6.35 1.24 -7.91
C GLY A 37 -6.43 1.95 -9.26
N GLU A 38 -7.17 3.06 -9.34
CA GLU A 38 -7.24 3.90 -10.54
C GLU A 38 -5.89 4.54 -10.90
N LEU A 39 -5.14 5.03 -9.90
CA LEU A 39 -3.82 5.61 -10.13
C LEU A 39 -2.83 4.56 -10.67
N PHE A 40 -2.80 3.38 -10.06
CA PHE A 40 -1.96 2.28 -10.52
C PHE A 40 -2.40 1.78 -11.90
N ALA A 41 -3.70 1.66 -12.17
CA ALA A 41 -4.20 1.31 -13.50
C ALA A 41 -3.70 2.29 -14.57
N HIS A 42 -3.78 3.60 -14.28
CA HIS A 42 -3.26 4.64 -15.17
C HIS A 42 -1.75 4.48 -15.40
N SER A 43 -0.96 4.22 -14.36
CA SER A 43 0.49 4.05 -14.49
C SER A 43 0.86 2.83 -15.34
N PHE A 44 0.18 1.70 -15.13
CA PHE A 44 0.41 0.48 -15.91
C PHE A 44 -0.01 0.62 -17.37
N LEU A 45 -1.17 1.24 -17.65
CA LEU A 45 -1.61 1.54 -19.01
C LEU A 45 -0.61 2.45 -19.73
N LYS A 46 -0.10 3.48 -19.05
CA LYS A 46 0.93 4.38 -19.60
C LYS A 46 2.25 3.63 -19.86
N SER A 47 2.54 2.58 -19.09
CA SER A 47 3.66 1.67 -19.32
C SER A 47 3.42 0.65 -20.44
N GLY A 48 2.23 0.65 -21.05
CA GLY A 48 1.86 -0.27 -22.15
C GLY A 48 1.41 -1.66 -21.68
N TYR A 49 1.03 -1.82 -20.40
CA TYR A 49 0.43 -3.06 -19.91
C TYR A 49 -1.10 -3.00 -20.03
N PRO A 50 -1.76 -4.04 -20.57
CA PRO A 50 -3.20 -4.20 -20.45
C PRO A 50 -3.58 -4.34 -18.97
N VAL A 51 -4.69 -3.73 -18.54
CA VAL A 51 -5.17 -3.80 -17.16
C VAL A 51 -6.52 -4.49 -17.12
N TYR A 52 -6.66 -5.48 -16.24
CA TYR A 52 -7.91 -6.15 -15.91
C TYR A 52 -8.40 -5.67 -14.53
N PRO A 53 -9.44 -4.84 -14.47
CA PRO A 53 -9.98 -4.36 -13.20
C PRO A 53 -10.90 -5.41 -12.57
N VAL A 54 -10.67 -5.74 -11.30
CA VAL A 54 -11.57 -6.58 -10.50
C VAL A 54 -12.38 -5.68 -9.58
N LEU A 55 -13.68 -5.64 -9.79
CA LEU A 55 -14.61 -4.82 -9.03
C LEU A 55 -15.23 -5.63 -7.88
N ARG A 56 -15.78 -4.94 -6.90
CA ARG A 56 -16.48 -5.56 -5.76
C ARG A 56 -17.58 -6.49 -6.26
N GLY A 57 -17.59 -7.72 -5.73
CA GLY A 57 -18.55 -8.77 -6.08
C GLY A 57 -18.15 -9.65 -7.27
N MET A 58 -17.05 -9.37 -7.95
CA MET A 58 -16.48 -10.29 -8.95
C MET A 58 -15.81 -11.46 -8.27
N SER A 59 -15.94 -12.65 -8.83
CA SER A 59 -15.28 -13.86 -8.34
C SER A 59 -13.82 -13.89 -8.79
N LEU A 60 -12.88 -13.91 -7.84
CA LEU A 60 -11.44 -14.03 -8.16
C LEU A 60 -11.12 -15.33 -8.92
N ALA A 61 -11.81 -16.42 -8.58
CA ALA A 61 -11.64 -17.70 -9.28
C ALA A 61 -12.07 -17.62 -10.75
N ALA A 62 -13.18 -16.90 -11.04
CA ALA A 62 -13.63 -16.70 -12.42
C ALA A 62 -12.65 -15.83 -13.20
N VAL A 63 -12.16 -14.75 -12.60
CA VAL A 63 -11.14 -13.88 -13.22
C VAL A 63 -9.84 -14.65 -13.46
N ALA A 64 -9.41 -15.50 -12.53
CA ALA A 64 -8.21 -16.31 -12.69
C ALA A 64 -8.35 -17.36 -13.80
N ALA A 65 -9.56 -17.85 -14.07
CA ALA A 65 -9.80 -18.73 -15.22
C ALA A 65 -9.60 -18.00 -16.57
N GLU A 66 -9.92 -16.71 -16.62
CA GLU A 66 -9.70 -15.85 -17.80
C GLU A 66 -8.26 -15.32 -17.89
N ALA A 67 -7.63 -15.05 -16.73
CA ALA A 67 -6.28 -14.51 -16.61
C ALA A 67 -5.42 -15.36 -15.66
N PRO A 68 -5.08 -16.60 -16.01
CA PRO A 68 -4.36 -17.51 -15.10
C PRO A 68 -2.90 -17.11 -14.88
N ASP A 69 -2.30 -16.36 -15.82
CA ASP A 69 -0.87 -16.00 -15.83
C ASP A 69 -0.67 -14.49 -16.12
N PRO A 70 -1.20 -13.59 -15.27
CA PRO A 70 -0.96 -12.15 -15.41
C PRO A 70 0.50 -11.80 -15.07
N GLU A 71 0.99 -10.66 -15.52
CA GLU A 71 2.33 -10.16 -15.15
C GLU A 71 2.41 -9.80 -13.66
N LEU A 72 1.33 -9.24 -13.14
CA LEU A 72 1.21 -8.77 -11.76
C LEU A 72 -0.27 -8.84 -11.34
N VAL A 73 -0.50 -9.13 -10.07
CA VAL A 73 -1.80 -8.97 -9.40
C VAL A 73 -1.63 -7.94 -8.28
N LEU A 74 -2.21 -6.76 -8.45
CA LEU A 74 -2.18 -5.72 -7.42
C LEU A 74 -3.43 -5.80 -6.55
N LEU A 75 -3.27 -5.97 -5.24
CA LEU A 75 -4.35 -5.92 -4.26
C LEU A 75 -4.47 -4.50 -3.68
N ALA A 76 -5.38 -3.70 -4.24
CA ALA A 76 -5.59 -2.29 -3.91
C ALA A 76 -6.88 -2.05 -3.12
N VAL A 77 -7.16 -2.93 -2.16
CA VAL A 77 -8.32 -2.85 -1.26
C VAL A 77 -7.96 -2.20 0.08
N GLY A 78 -8.96 -1.82 0.86
CA GLY A 78 -8.76 -1.28 2.21
C GLY A 78 -8.25 -2.34 3.21
N GLU A 79 -7.75 -1.87 4.36
CA GLU A 79 -7.15 -2.71 5.40
C GLU A 79 -8.13 -3.80 5.90
N ASN A 80 -9.42 -3.49 6.01
CA ASN A 80 -10.42 -4.45 6.47
C ASN A 80 -10.77 -5.53 5.44
N GLU A 81 -10.50 -5.28 4.16
CA GLU A 81 -10.78 -6.19 3.05
C GLU A 81 -9.55 -7.06 2.70
N LEU A 82 -8.36 -6.72 3.23
CA LEU A 82 -7.10 -7.42 2.91
C LEU A 82 -7.19 -8.93 3.14
N HIS A 83 -7.55 -9.34 4.35
CA HIS A 83 -7.52 -10.76 4.71
C HIS A 83 -8.59 -11.60 4.01
N PRO A 84 -9.85 -11.16 3.89
CA PRO A 84 -10.86 -11.85 3.08
C PRO A 84 -10.43 -12.05 1.61
N GLU A 85 -9.80 -11.04 1.01
CA GLU A 85 -9.31 -11.15 -0.37
C GLU A 85 -8.11 -12.11 -0.48
N LEU A 86 -7.17 -12.09 0.50
CA LEU A 86 -6.05 -13.02 0.53
C LEU A 86 -6.49 -14.48 0.75
N GLU A 87 -7.56 -14.72 1.52
CA GLU A 87 -8.13 -16.06 1.73
C GLU A 87 -8.75 -16.63 0.45
N SER A 88 -9.32 -15.78 -0.40
CA SER A 88 -9.93 -16.16 -1.67
C SER A 88 -9.00 -16.08 -2.87
N LEU A 89 -7.73 -15.67 -2.67
CA LEU A 89 -6.77 -15.45 -3.74
C LEU A 89 -6.40 -16.77 -4.44
N PRO A 90 -6.58 -16.87 -5.77
CA PRO A 90 -6.20 -18.06 -6.52
C PRO A 90 -4.70 -18.38 -6.41
N ALA A 91 -4.35 -19.65 -6.19
CA ALA A 91 -2.97 -20.07 -6.00
C ALA A 91 -2.04 -19.74 -7.19
N CYS A 92 -2.57 -19.68 -8.41
CA CYS A 92 -1.81 -19.31 -9.60
C CYS A 92 -1.34 -17.84 -9.60
N TRP A 93 -1.80 -17.02 -8.65
CA TRP A 93 -1.44 -15.62 -8.51
C TRP A 93 -0.49 -15.33 -7.34
N HIS A 94 -0.18 -16.32 -6.49
CA HIS A 94 0.61 -16.12 -5.27
C HIS A 94 2.02 -15.59 -5.53
N ASP A 95 2.68 -16.02 -6.61
CA ASP A 95 4.06 -15.65 -6.99
C ASP A 95 4.17 -14.27 -7.69
N ARG A 96 3.05 -13.60 -7.93
CA ARG A 96 2.98 -12.33 -8.65
C ARG A 96 2.12 -11.27 -7.96
N LEU A 97 1.84 -11.48 -6.67
CA LEU A 97 1.05 -10.58 -5.86
C LEU A 97 1.83 -9.33 -5.47
N ALA A 98 1.14 -8.18 -5.48
CA ALA A 98 1.62 -6.93 -4.89
C ALA A 98 0.61 -6.38 -3.88
N LEU A 99 1.11 -5.89 -2.74
CA LEU A 99 0.35 -5.38 -1.59
C LEU A 99 0.75 -3.93 -1.30
N LEU A 100 -0.20 -3.12 -0.79
CA LEU A 100 0.03 -1.68 -0.57
C LEU A 100 -0.70 -1.07 0.65
N GLN A 101 -1.23 -1.90 1.54
CA GLN A 101 -2.02 -1.44 2.69
C GLN A 101 -1.17 -0.69 3.73
N ASN A 102 -1.76 0.33 4.38
CA ASN A 102 -1.03 1.21 5.31
C ASN A 102 -0.56 0.55 6.61
N GLU A 103 -1.25 -0.49 7.08
CA GLU A 103 -0.96 -1.17 8.34
C GLU A 103 -0.33 -2.55 8.11
N LEU A 104 0.16 -2.79 6.88
CA LEU A 104 0.71 -4.07 6.45
C LEU A 104 2.04 -4.39 7.16
N LEU A 105 2.14 -5.61 7.65
CA LEU A 105 3.37 -6.18 8.23
C LEU A 105 3.59 -7.59 7.67
N PRO A 106 4.80 -8.17 7.74
CA PRO A 106 5.08 -9.50 7.20
C PRO A 106 4.11 -10.60 7.67
N ARG A 107 3.67 -10.57 8.91
CA ARG A 107 2.68 -11.51 9.47
C ARG A 107 1.37 -11.56 8.68
N ASP A 108 0.98 -10.45 8.03
CA ASP A 108 -0.32 -10.33 7.38
C ASP A 108 -0.39 -11.16 6.08
N TRP A 109 0.70 -11.28 5.36
CA TRP A 109 0.75 -12.15 4.18
C TRP A 109 1.28 -13.54 4.50
N GLN A 110 2.19 -13.69 5.48
CA GLN A 110 2.75 -14.99 5.89
C GLN A 110 1.68 -15.94 6.42
N ARG A 111 0.68 -15.45 7.16
CA ARG A 111 -0.43 -16.27 7.66
C ARG A 111 -1.31 -16.88 6.55
N HIS A 112 -1.24 -16.33 5.33
CA HIS A 112 -1.89 -16.86 4.13
C HIS A 112 -0.94 -17.71 3.26
N GLY A 113 0.23 -18.08 3.79
CA GLY A 113 1.21 -18.89 3.08
C GLY A 113 1.95 -18.17 1.95
N LEU A 114 1.86 -16.86 1.87
CA LEU A 114 2.58 -16.05 0.89
C LEU A 114 4.01 -15.80 1.38
N VAL A 115 5.00 -16.12 0.54
CA VAL A 115 6.42 -16.11 0.95
C VAL A 115 7.08 -14.76 0.66
N ASP A 116 6.94 -14.26 -0.56
CA ASP A 116 7.66 -13.07 -1.04
C ASP A 116 6.78 -12.24 -1.99
N PRO A 117 5.67 -11.64 -1.51
CA PRO A 117 4.90 -10.73 -2.33
C PRO A 117 5.69 -9.46 -2.60
N THR A 118 5.40 -8.79 -3.71
CA THR A 118 5.88 -7.42 -3.88
C THR A 118 5.11 -6.49 -2.94
N VAL A 119 5.81 -5.64 -2.21
CA VAL A 119 5.20 -4.73 -1.24
C VAL A 119 5.52 -3.28 -1.59
N ILE A 120 4.49 -2.44 -1.55
CA ILE A 120 4.58 -1.02 -1.84
C ILE A 120 4.25 -0.24 -0.57
N VAL A 121 5.22 0.43 0.01
CA VAL A 121 5.01 1.37 1.13
C VAL A 121 4.63 2.72 0.55
N VAL A 122 3.33 2.96 0.40
CA VAL A 122 2.78 4.15 -0.28
C VAL A 122 2.92 5.38 0.60
N TRP A 123 3.64 6.41 0.13
CA TRP A 123 3.80 7.71 0.79
C TRP A 123 3.15 8.86 0.03
N PHE A 124 2.10 8.60 -0.70
CA PHE A 124 1.26 9.60 -1.35
C PHE A 124 -0.22 9.40 -1.01
N ASP A 125 -0.99 10.47 -1.09
CA ASP A 125 -2.45 10.46 -0.99
C ASP A 125 -3.07 10.78 -2.35
N LYS A 126 -4.17 10.12 -2.66
CA LYS A 126 -4.98 10.36 -3.85
C LYS A 126 -6.43 10.50 -3.43
N LYS A 127 -6.98 11.68 -3.68
CA LYS A 127 -8.40 11.99 -3.43
C LYS A 127 -9.16 12.10 -4.74
N LYS A 128 -10.43 11.70 -4.72
CA LYS A 128 -11.29 11.76 -5.89
C LYS A 128 -11.30 13.15 -6.50
N GLY A 129 -11.09 13.21 -7.81
CA GLY A 129 -11.09 14.47 -8.57
C GLY A 129 -9.90 15.40 -8.32
N ARG A 130 -8.86 14.96 -7.57
CA ARG A 130 -7.65 15.76 -7.32
C ARG A 130 -6.40 15.03 -7.81
N PRO A 131 -5.32 15.74 -8.16
CA PRO A 131 -4.01 15.12 -8.32
C PRO A 131 -3.58 14.37 -7.06
N PHE A 132 -2.64 13.43 -7.18
CA PHE A 132 -2.00 12.84 -6.01
C PHE A 132 -1.10 13.88 -5.32
N THR A 133 -0.87 13.69 -4.03
CA THR A 133 0.07 14.50 -3.25
C THR A 133 1.06 13.53 -2.59
N ALA A 134 2.33 13.62 -2.97
CA ALA A 134 3.38 12.82 -2.34
C ALA A 134 3.87 13.51 -1.07
N LEU A 135 3.97 12.74 0.02
CA LEU A 135 4.54 13.17 1.29
C LEU A 135 6.05 12.90 1.30
N LEU A 136 6.40 11.67 1.00
CA LEU A 136 7.77 11.15 0.91
C LEU A 136 7.85 10.23 -0.33
N PRO A 137 9.04 9.82 -0.78
CA PRO A 137 9.15 8.77 -1.78
C PRO A 137 8.54 7.46 -1.27
N SER A 138 7.77 6.77 -2.11
CA SER A 138 7.26 5.42 -1.83
C SER A 138 8.37 4.38 -2.01
N TYR A 139 8.40 3.36 -1.15
CA TYR A 139 9.40 2.29 -1.21
C TYR A 139 8.77 1.00 -1.70
N ILE A 140 9.46 0.31 -2.60
CA ILE A 140 8.93 -0.90 -3.24
C ILE A 140 9.99 -2.00 -3.13
N ALA A 141 9.58 -3.18 -2.65
CA ALA A 141 10.44 -4.36 -2.56
C ALA A 141 9.71 -5.60 -3.05
N GLY A 142 10.44 -6.59 -3.52
CA GLY A 142 9.93 -7.87 -3.97
C GLY A 142 10.07 -8.12 -5.48
N PRO A 143 9.58 -9.25 -5.98
CA PRO A 143 9.88 -9.74 -7.34
C PRO A 143 9.43 -8.82 -8.49
N LYS A 144 8.41 -8.00 -8.28
CA LYS A 144 7.86 -7.07 -9.29
C LYS A 144 8.16 -5.60 -8.98
N ALA A 145 9.12 -5.32 -8.08
CA ALA A 145 9.45 -3.95 -7.65
C ALA A 145 9.85 -3.05 -8.82
N THR A 146 10.74 -3.50 -9.69
CA THR A 146 11.21 -2.74 -10.86
C THR A 146 10.07 -2.36 -11.80
N LEU A 147 9.14 -3.29 -12.09
CA LEU A 147 7.98 -3.03 -12.94
C LEU A 147 7.12 -1.89 -12.36
N ILE A 148 6.82 -1.98 -11.06
CA ILE A 148 5.96 -1.00 -10.38
C ILE A 148 6.66 0.36 -10.28
N THR A 149 7.95 0.37 -9.94
CA THR A 149 8.77 1.60 -9.86
C THR A 149 8.78 2.32 -11.20
N GLN A 150 9.07 1.61 -12.30
CA GLN A 150 9.06 2.20 -13.64
C GLN A 150 7.68 2.75 -14.01
N ALA A 151 6.60 2.03 -13.69
CA ALA A 151 5.24 2.48 -13.98
C ALA A 151 4.88 3.76 -13.22
N LEU A 152 5.20 3.84 -11.93
CA LEU A 152 4.94 5.03 -11.11
C LEU A 152 5.77 6.23 -11.52
N GLN A 153 7.03 6.03 -11.92
CA GLN A 153 7.90 7.09 -12.43
C GLN A 153 7.37 7.72 -13.71
N LEU A 154 6.70 6.97 -14.61
CA LEU A 154 6.07 7.51 -15.80
C LEU A 154 4.93 8.50 -15.52
N ILE A 155 4.35 8.45 -14.33
CA ILE A 155 3.32 9.40 -13.88
C ILE A 155 3.86 10.33 -12.78
N GLU A 156 5.19 10.44 -12.67
CA GLU A 156 5.91 11.34 -11.76
C GLU A 156 5.62 11.13 -10.27
N VAL A 157 5.21 9.91 -9.88
CA VAL A 157 5.08 9.54 -8.46
C VAL A 157 6.47 9.24 -7.90
N PRO A 158 6.95 9.99 -6.88
CA PRO A 158 8.24 9.73 -6.26
C PRO A 158 8.27 8.34 -5.63
N CYS A 159 9.16 7.48 -6.12
CA CYS A 159 9.33 6.12 -5.61
C CYS A 159 10.73 5.58 -5.90
N CYS A 160 11.14 4.59 -5.11
CA CYS A 160 12.39 3.87 -5.29
C CYS A 160 12.26 2.42 -4.83
N GLU A 161 13.09 1.55 -5.40
CA GLU A 161 13.24 0.19 -4.93
C GLU A 161 14.00 0.18 -3.61
N THR A 162 13.68 -0.77 -2.74
CA THR A 162 14.38 -1.00 -1.48
C THR A 162 14.68 -2.49 -1.31
N THR A 163 15.58 -2.82 -0.38
CA THR A 163 15.89 -4.21 -0.05
C THR A 163 14.84 -4.81 0.88
N SER A 164 14.70 -6.14 0.88
CA SER A 164 13.81 -6.84 1.82
C SER A 164 14.16 -6.55 3.28
N GLU A 165 15.44 -6.35 3.59
CA GLU A 165 15.92 -6.00 4.93
C GLU A 165 15.44 -4.61 5.38
N ASN A 166 15.41 -3.64 4.46
CA ASN A 166 14.95 -2.28 4.78
C ASN A 166 13.42 -2.15 4.67
N LEU A 167 12.75 -3.07 3.98
CA LEU A 167 11.29 -3.05 3.82
C LEU A 167 10.57 -3.07 5.16
N LEU A 168 11.01 -3.92 6.11
CA LEU A 168 10.39 -3.98 7.44
C LEU A 168 10.45 -2.62 8.16
N TYR A 169 11.60 -1.94 8.08
CA TYR A 169 11.73 -0.59 8.65
C TYR A 169 10.74 0.39 8.01
N GLU A 170 10.62 0.40 6.69
CA GLU A 170 9.72 1.32 5.99
C GLU A 170 8.23 1.01 6.26
N LEU A 171 7.86 -0.27 6.39
CA LEU A 171 6.50 -0.68 6.79
C LEU A 171 6.17 -0.19 8.20
N VAL A 172 7.05 -0.47 9.17
CA VAL A 172 6.88 -0.03 10.56
C VAL A 172 6.85 1.50 10.66
N ARG A 173 7.75 2.20 9.95
CA ARG A 173 7.78 3.66 9.88
C ARG A 173 6.45 4.22 9.36
N LYS A 174 5.93 3.67 8.26
CA LYS A 174 4.63 4.08 7.70
C LYS A 174 3.48 3.80 8.65
N TYR A 175 3.46 2.61 9.25
CA TYR A 175 2.45 2.22 10.21
C TYR A 175 2.47 3.15 11.44
N LEU A 176 3.66 3.43 12.01
CA LEU A 176 3.85 4.37 13.10
C LEU A 176 3.33 5.77 12.77
N TYR A 177 3.67 6.30 11.58
CA TYR A 177 3.18 7.59 11.09
C TYR A 177 1.65 7.62 11.05
N ILE A 178 1.03 6.64 10.39
CA ILE A 178 -0.42 6.57 10.23
C ILE A 178 -1.13 6.49 11.59
N LEU A 179 -0.65 5.64 12.50
CA LEU A 179 -1.26 5.50 13.83
C LEU A 179 -1.08 6.77 14.66
N THR A 180 0.13 7.35 14.68
CA THR A 180 0.41 8.55 15.46
C THR A 180 -0.47 9.72 15.03
N VAL A 181 -0.55 9.96 13.72
CA VAL A 181 -1.36 11.05 13.14
C VAL A 181 -2.86 10.82 13.35
N ASN A 182 -3.34 9.60 13.10
CA ASN A 182 -4.78 9.31 13.19
C ASN A 182 -5.26 9.24 14.64
N ILE A 183 -4.56 8.49 15.50
CA ILE A 183 -4.97 8.29 16.90
C ILE A 183 -4.68 9.55 17.71
N GLY A 184 -3.52 10.20 17.50
CA GLY A 184 -3.22 11.48 18.13
C GLY A 184 -4.28 12.55 17.81
N GLY A 185 -4.75 12.61 16.57
CA GLY A 185 -5.81 13.51 16.15
C GLY A 185 -7.19 13.24 16.74
N LEU A 186 -7.43 12.09 17.37
CA LEU A 186 -8.69 11.84 18.09
C LEU A 186 -8.80 12.67 19.38
N ARG A 187 -7.65 12.97 20.01
CA ARG A 187 -7.58 13.76 21.25
C ARG A 187 -7.46 15.26 21.00
N LEU A 188 -7.03 15.66 19.81
CA LEU A 188 -6.83 17.06 19.47
C LEU A 188 -8.13 17.72 18.96
N LEU A 189 -8.12 19.04 18.92
CA LEU A 189 -9.19 19.82 18.30
C LEU A 189 -9.34 19.45 16.82
N ALA A 190 -10.56 19.52 16.32
CA ALA A 190 -10.82 19.23 14.92
C ALA A 190 -10.04 20.21 14.02
N GLY A 191 -9.27 19.65 13.08
CA GLY A 191 -8.42 20.43 12.18
C GLY A 191 -6.99 20.65 12.65
N SER A 192 -6.60 20.14 13.84
CA SER A 192 -5.20 20.18 14.28
C SER A 192 -4.27 19.48 13.31
N THR A 193 -3.08 20.05 13.19
CA THR A 193 -2.04 19.61 12.26
C THR A 193 -0.98 18.73 12.94
N VAL A 194 -0.15 18.08 12.15
CA VAL A 194 1.01 17.31 12.67
C VAL A 194 2.05 18.23 13.32
N ASP A 195 2.15 19.48 12.88
CA ASP A 195 3.01 20.48 13.50
C ASP A 195 2.54 20.79 14.93
N GLU A 196 1.24 21.06 15.13
CA GLU A 196 0.64 21.27 16.45
C GLU A 196 0.77 20.00 17.32
N LEU A 197 0.53 18.82 16.76
CA LEU A 197 0.69 17.56 17.47
C LEU A 197 2.12 17.41 18.02
N TRP A 198 3.14 17.79 17.27
CA TRP A 198 4.53 17.67 17.70
C TRP A 198 5.00 18.84 18.57
N ASN A 199 4.67 20.08 18.24
CA ASN A 199 5.21 21.26 18.94
C ASN A 199 4.43 21.58 20.23
N ASP A 200 3.11 21.49 20.19
CA ASP A 200 2.25 21.86 21.33
C ASP A 200 1.94 20.66 22.24
N HIS A 201 1.95 19.43 21.69
CA HIS A 201 1.59 18.21 22.40
C HIS A 201 2.73 17.18 22.45
N ARG A 202 3.99 17.63 22.49
CA ARG A 202 5.18 16.78 22.36
C ARG A 202 5.25 15.63 23.35
N GLN A 203 4.95 15.86 24.63
CA GLN A 203 5.02 14.81 25.63
C GLN A 203 3.95 13.74 25.42
N PHE A 204 2.74 14.17 25.06
CA PHE A 204 1.66 13.26 24.66
C PHE A 204 2.08 12.41 23.45
N THR A 205 2.59 13.06 22.39
CA THR A 205 3.04 12.38 21.18
C THR A 205 4.14 11.35 21.46
N LYS A 206 5.13 11.68 22.29
CA LYS A 206 6.19 10.75 22.68
C LYS A 206 5.65 9.54 23.46
N THR A 207 4.68 9.74 24.36
CA THR A 207 4.05 8.65 25.11
C THR A 207 3.25 7.74 24.20
N LEU A 208 2.45 8.32 23.29
CA LEU A 208 1.69 7.59 22.28
C LEU A 208 2.61 6.75 21.39
N VAL A 209 3.66 7.36 20.84
CA VAL A 209 4.66 6.68 19.98
C VAL A 209 5.33 5.52 20.72
N LYS A 210 5.65 5.69 22.00
CA LYS A 210 6.24 4.61 22.81
C LYS A 210 5.30 3.41 22.91
N GLU A 211 4.03 3.62 23.26
CA GLU A 211 3.05 2.53 23.35
C GLU A 211 2.82 1.85 21.98
N LEU A 212 2.75 2.64 20.89
CA LEU A 212 2.62 2.10 19.54
C LEU A 212 3.83 1.24 19.15
N LEU A 213 5.05 1.67 19.49
CA LEU A 213 6.27 0.89 19.21
C LEU A 213 6.34 -0.38 20.04
N ASP A 214 5.93 -0.36 21.33
CA ASP A 214 5.85 -1.55 22.17
C ASP A 214 4.95 -2.62 21.52
N ILE A 215 3.80 -2.22 20.97
CA ILE A 215 2.87 -3.12 20.28
C ILE A 215 3.44 -3.56 18.92
N GLN A 216 4.07 -2.67 18.16
CA GLN A 216 4.66 -3.02 16.85
C GLN A 216 5.84 -4.01 17.01
N GLU A 217 6.67 -3.90 18.05
CA GLU A 217 7.70 -4.90 18.35
C GLU A 217 7.11 -6.30 18.56
N TRP A 218 5.98 -6.38 19.30
CA TRP A 218 5.26 -7.64 19.43
C TRP A 218 4.69 -8.15 18.11
N LEU A 219 4.16 -7.25 17.27
CA LEU A 219 3.60 -7.63 15.95
C LEU A 219 4.67 -8.18 15.00
N VAL A 220 5.88 -7.62 15.03
CA VAL A 220 7.00 -8.05 14.16
C VAL A 220 7.91 -9.09 14.82
N GLN A 221 7.68 -9.44 16.09
CA GLN A 221 8.46 -10.40 16.88
C GLN A 221 9.98 -10.08 16.91
N SER A 222 10.32 -8.79 16.91
CA SER A 222 11.71 -8.34 16.98
C SER A 222 11.82 -6.94 17.58
N GLN A 223 13.01 -6.61 18.11
CA GLN A 223 13.31 -5.25 18.54
C GLN A 223 13.40 -4.31 17.34
N LEU A 224 12.86 -3.11 17.51
CA LEU A 224 12.83 -2.08 16.49
C LEU A 224 13.88 -0.99 16.75
N PRO A 225 14.45 -0.37 15.72
CA PRO A 225 15.37 0.76 15.84
C PRO A 225 14.62 2.04 16.21
N ARG A 226 14.15 2.15 17.46
CA ARG A 226 13.22 3.17 17.96
C ARG A 226 13.66 4.60 17.66
N ASP A 227 14.94 4.93 17.85
CA ASP A 227 15.48 6.26 17.58
C ASP A 227 15.42 6.60 16.09
N ARG A 228 15.77 5.64 15.22
CA ARG A 228 15.65 5.79 13.76
C ARG A 228 14.18 5.93 13.33
N LEU A 229 13.26 5.19 13.95
CA LEU A 229 11.82 5.28 13.67
C LEU A 229 11.25 6.63 14.14
N MET A 230 11.68 7.14 15.29
CA MET A 230 11.31 8.48 15.74
C MET A 230 11.80 9.55 14.75
N THR A 231 13.06 9.48 14.30
CA THR A 231 13.57 10.38 13.26
C THR A 231 12.75 10.28 11.99
N GLY A 232 12.48 9.07 11.51
CA GLY A 232 11.66 8.84 10.32
C GLY A 232 10.21 9.31 10.44
N LEU A 233 9.63 9.27 11.64
CA LEU A 233 8.30 9.86 11.92
C LEU A 233 8.34 11.38 11.75
N LEU A 234 9.37 12.04 12.31
CA LEU A 234 9.54 13.49 12.23
C LEU A 234 9.81 13.96 10.80
N GLU A 235 10.58 13.21 10.01
CA GLU A 235 10.73 13.48 8.57
C GLU A 235 9.36 13.50 7.84
N GLY A 236 8.43 12.60 8.24
CA GLY A 236 7.07 12.61 7.72
C GLY A 236 6.27 13.84 8.15
N PHE A 237 6.46 14.33 9.38
CA PHE A 237 5.84 15.57 9.87
C PHE A 237 6.39 16.80 9.16
N ASP A 238 7.71 16.87 8.98
CA ASP A 238 8.39 17.97 8.30
C ASP A 238 8.04 18.06 6.81
N ALA A 239 7.72 16.93 6.17
CA ALA A 239 7.35 16.89 4.76
C ALA A 239 5.99 17.57 4.47
N ASP A 240 5.03 17.52 5.41
CA ASP A 240 3.78 18.28 5.34
C ASP A 240 3.33 18.70 6.76
N PRO A 241 3.89 19.78 7.32
CA PRO A 241 3.55 20.25 8.68
C PRO A 241 2.08 20.61 8.84
N LYS A 242 1.40 20.92 7.74
CA LYS A 242 -0.03 21.28 7.69
C LYS A 242 -0.95 20.08 7.50
N HIS A 243 -0.41 18.88 7.43
CA HIS A 243 -1.23 17.66 7.34
C HIS A 243 -2.17 17.59 8.55
N ILE A 244 -3.48 17.48 8.25
CA ILE A 244 -4.51 17.41 9.30
C ILE A 244 -4.47 16.05 9.98
N CYS A 245 -4.35 16.04 11.30
CA CYS A 245 -4.50 14.87 12.13
C CYS A 245 -5.94 14.33 12.06
N LYS A 246 -6.13 13.02 12.34
CA LYS A 246 -7.42 12.33 12.30
C LYS A 246 -7.93 11.99 10.89
N GLY A 247 -7.70 10.77 10.47
CA GLY A 247 -8.33 10.18 9.27
C GLY A 247 -9.72 9.59 9.54
N ARG A 248 -10.45 9.23 8.48
CA ARG A 248 -11.79 8.61 8.55
C ARG A 248 -11.82 7.32 9.39
N THR A 249 -10.75 6.55 9.37
CA THR A 249 -10.60 5.26 10.05
C THR A 249 -9.84 5.35 11.38
N ALA A 250 -9.69 6.55 11.95
CA ALA A 250 -8.90 6.76 13.16
C ALA A 250 -9.41 5.93 14.36
N THR A 251 -10.73 5.92 14.59
CA THR A 251 -11.37 5.13 15.65
C THR A 251 -11.19 3.64 15.44
N GLU A 252 -11.35 3.16 14.21
CA GLU A 252 -11.15 1.74 13.88
C GLU A 252 -9.69 1.32 14.10
N ARG A 253 -8.73 2.18 13.76
CA ARG A 253 -7.30 1.97 14.02
C ARG A 253 -6.99 1.89 15.50
N LEU A 254 -7.56 2.79 16.31
CA LEU A 254 -7.43 2.73 17.75
C LEU A 254 -7.95 1.41 18.34
N HIS A 255 -9.14 0.97 17.93
CA HIS A 255 -9.69 -0.30 18.39
C HIS A 255 -8.81 -1.49 17.98
N ARG A 256 -8.29 -1.48 16.76
CA ARG A 256 -7.40 -2.54 16.25
C ARG A 256 -6.11 -2.64 17.04
N ILE A 257 -5.45 -1.49 17.29
CA ILE A 257 -4.19 -1.47 18.04
C ILE A 257 -4.39 -1.84 19.51
N LEU A 258 -5.50 -1.44 20.14
CA LEU A 258 -5.86 -1.86 21.51
C LEU A 258 -6.13 -3.36 21.58
N ASN A 259 -6.76 -3.95 20.57
CA ASN A 259 -6.94 -5.40 20.50
C ASN A 259 -5.58 -6.12 20.42
N TYR A 260 -4.61 -5.61 19.66
CA TYR A 260 -3.26 -6.17 19.63
C TYR A 260 -2.55 -6.00 20.98
N ALA A 261 -2.67 -4.86 21.65
CA ALA A 261 -2.14 -4.67 23.00
C ALA A 261 -2.69 -5.70 23.99
N SER A 262 -4.02 -5.94 23.94
CA SER A 262 -4.68 -6.96 24.77
C SER A 262 -4.18 -8.38 24.50
N GLN A 263 -4.06 -8.76 23.22
CA GLN A 263 -3.51 -10.08 22.83
C GLN A 263 -2.07 -10.27 23.29
N ALA A 264 -1.28 -9.19 23.27
CA ALA A 264 0.13 -9.18 23.69
C ALA A 264 0.32 -9.10 25.20
N GLY A 265 -0.71 -8.76 25.98
CA GLY A 265 -0.60 -8.44 27.40
C GLY A 265 0.18 -7.14 27.67
N ILE A 266 0.26 -6.24 26.68
CA ILE A 266 0.95 -4.95 26.77
C ILE A 266 0.01 -3.90 27.36
N LYS A 267 0.47 -3.19 28.40
CA LYS A 267 -0.26 -2.06 28.96
C LYS A 267 -0.10 -0.84 28.04
N ALA A 268 -1.23 -0.25 27.65
CA ALA A 268 -1.27 0.91 26.76
C ALA A 268 -2.22 2.00 27.33
N PRO A 269 -1.88 2.58 28.51
CA PRO A 269 -2.78 3.48 29.23
C PRO A 269 -3.16 4.73 28.44
N MET A 270 -2.26 5.27 27.60
CA MET A 270 -2.56 6.42 26.74
C MET A 270 -3.59 6.07 25.67
N LEU A 271 -3.43 4.93 25.01
CA LEU A 271 -4.40 4.44 24.01
C LEU A 271 -5.77 4.14 24.64
N GLU A 272 -5.79 3.57 25.86
CA GLU A 272 -7.01 3.30 26.63
C GLU A 272 -7.71 4.60 27.06
N GLU A 273 -6.94 5.63 27.46
CA GLU A 273 -7.47 6.95 27.82
C GLU A 273 -8.15 7.60 26.60
N ILE A 274 -7.48 7.61 25.43
CA ILE A 274 -8.06 8.13 24.18
C ILE A 274 -9.37 7.40 23.84
N ALA A 275 -9.41 6.08 23.99
CA ALA A 275 -10.62 5.30 23.71
C ALA A 275 -11.80 5.66 24.63
N LYS A 276 -11.53 5.94 25.90
CA LYS A 276 -12.56 6.42 26.85
C LYS A 276 -13.09 7.80 26.46
N GLU A 277 -12.20 8.74 26.11
CA GLU A 277 -12.55 10.10 25.74
C GLU A 277 -13.47 10.17 24.51
N ILE A 278 -13.24 9.31 23.50
CA ILE A 278 -14.08 9.30 22.28
C ILE A 278 -15.41 8.53 22.44
N SER A 279 -15.58 7.79 23.53
CA SER A 279 -16.80 7.02 23.83
C SER A 279 -17.80 7.84 24.67
N THR A 280 -17.39 9.01 25.16
CA THR A 280 -18.17 9.96 25.97
C THR A 280 -18.80 11.02 25.07
#